data_29c3e819ec692566155a73299c02f573
#
_entry.id   29c3e819ec692566155a73299c02f573
#
_cell.length_a   1.000
_cell.length_b   1.000
_cell.length_c   1.000
_cell.angle_alpha   90.00
_cell.angle_beta   90.00
_cell.angle_gamma   90.00
#
_symmetry.space_group_name_H-M   'P 1'
#
loop_
_entity.id
_entity.type
_entity.pdbx_description
1 polymer ?
#
loop_
_entity_poly.entity_id
_entity_poly.type
_entity_poly.pdbx_seq_one_letter_code
_entity_poly.pdbx_strand_id
1 'polypeptide(L)'
;MLGTMKISLTTSLNASLDEVWDALHDPDVFQSVSAPFLRFRPQAPEAFPARWESGHTYVVQALALGLIPMGTQEINPITTSEGMRRQFRDNGRGLTGPLAAVTSFQHTMTIEPSGVGPTTLHDTLEFKAGILTPLMWVGFRVFWSLRHRAMRSLAATWRSETAQRWDSRYSGAAMWSGKPNHALEQAVEGLTPANALEVGAGEGADALWLAEQGWQVTATDISLSALTSGEAERQRRVTKDHRPRMIRWVTCDAVKDALPTPPEKYELVVNFFGHGPREMRQGLWTAMSKVVAPGGRLVIVGHSATDVAAGVRRPPADMMFDASELTEFFATTADSITVESWEREQNGPDGQPVTVADVVAIIQF
;
A
#
# COMPACT_ATOMS: atom_id res chain seq x y z
N MET A 1 -30.98 -16.62 28.30
CA MET A 1 -29.73 -15.80 28.32
C MET A 1 -29.62 -15.13 26.97
N LEU A 2 -29.54 -13.80 26.93
CA LEU A 2 -29.26 -13.07 25.69
C LEU A 2 -27.84 -13.44 25.21
N GLY A 3 -27.72 -13.82 23.93
CA GLY A 3 -26.45 -14.26 23.35
C GLY A 3 -25.45 -13.11 23.10
N THR A 4 -24.27 -13.44 22.59
CA THR A 4 -23.31 -12.48 22.07
C THR A 4 -23.91 -11.72 20.88
N MET A 5 -23.70 -10.40 20.81
CA MET A 5 -24.07 -9.58 19.66
C MET A 5 -22.81 -9.13 18.90
N LYS A 6 -22.99 -8.96 17.60
CA LYS A 6 -21.91 -8.62 16.66
C LYS A 6 -22.21 -7.32 15.93
N ILE A 7 -21.17 -6.50 15.76
CA ILE A 7 -21.14 -5.33 14.88
C ILE A 7 -20.02 -5.57 13.89
N SER A 8 -20.31 -5.42 12.60
CA SER A 8 -19.29 -5.46 11.55
C SER A 8 -19.41 -4.22 10.67
N LEU A 9 -18.27 -3.61 10.40
CA LEU A 9 -18.13 -2.45 9.52
C LEU A 9 -16.95 -2.68 8.58
N THR A 10 -17.10 -2.19 7.36
CA THR A 10 -16.03 -2.19 6.38
C THR A 10 -15.81 -0.77 5.89
N THR A 11 -14.57 -0.35 5.82
CA THR A 11 -14.20 1.01 5.43
C THR A 11 -12.95 0.97 4.57
N SER A 12 -12.99 1.71 3.46
CA SER A 12 -11.82 1.99 2.63
C SER A 12 -11.07 3.21 3.20
N LEU A 13 -9.76 3.05 3.44
CA LEU A 13 -8.88 4.06 4.01
C LEU A 13 -7.87 4.50 2.94
N ASN A 14 -7.81 5.79 2.66
CA ASN A 14 -6.88 6.36 1.68
C ASN A 14 -5.46 6.46 2.28
N ALA A 15 -4.86 5.30 2.52
CA ALA A 15 -3.53 5.13 3.06
C ALA A 15 -2.99 3.75 2.65
N SER A 16 -1.67 3.60 2.64
CA SER A 16 -1.02 2.30 2.38
C SER A 16 -1.32 1.29 3.50
N LEU A 17 -1.09 0.01 3.21
CA LEU A 17 -1.28 -1.05 4.20
C LEU A 17 -0.39 -0.85 5.43
N ASP A 18 0.85 -0.39 5.23
CA ASP A 18 1.81 -0.16 6.32
C ASP A 18 1.42 1.05 7.16
N GLU A 19 1.00 2.17 6.54
CA GLU A 19 0.50 3.34 7.26
C GLU A 19 -0.72 2.99 8.14
N VAL A 20 -1.67 2.22 7.62
CA VAL A 20 -2.83 1.77 8.41
C VAL A 20 -2.40 0.80 9.51
N TRP A 21 -1.47 -0.12 9.21
CA TRP A 21 -0.96 -1.05 10.21
C TRP A 21 -0.26 -0.35 11.38
N ASP A 22 0.56 0.62 11.09
CA ASP A 22 1.23 1.43 12.11
C ASP A 22 0.23 2.23 12.93
N ALA A 23 -0.76 2.83 12.28
CA ALA A 23 -1.82 3.56 12.93
C ALA A 23 -2.69 2.70 13.89
N LEU A 24 -2.94 1.43 13.56
CA LEU A 24 -3.65 0.52 14.46
C LEU A 24 -2.85 0.20 15.74
N HIS A 25 -1.53 0.34 15.68
CA HIS A 25 -0.66 0.15 16.85
C HIS A 25 -0.40 1.44 17.62
N ASP A 26 -0.85 2.59 17.14
CA ASP A 26 -0.57 3.90 17.75
C ASP A 26 -1.66 4.27 18.76
N PRO A 27 -1.30 4.43 20.07
CA PRO A 27 -2.23 4.89 21.09
C PRO A 27 -2.82 6.29 20.81
N ASP A 28 -2.10 7.17 20.14
CA ASP A 28 -2.58 8.51 19.80
C ASP A 28 -3.67 8.46 18.74
N VAL A 29 -3.52 7.56 17.75
CA VAL A 29 -4.57 7.27 16.78
C VAL A 29 -5.80 6.68 17.46
N PHE A 30 -5.62 5.70 18.37
CA PHE A 30 -6.70 5.13 19.16
C PHE A 30 -7.48 6.21 19.93
N GLN A 31 -6.79 7.15 20.57
CA GLN A 31 -7.38 8.29 21.25
C GLN A 31 -8.13 9.22 20.29
N SER A 32 -7.49 9.58 19.18
CA SER A 32 -8.01 10.51 18.18
C SER A 32 -9.30 10.02 17.53
N VAL A 33 -9.38 8.74 17.14
CA VAL A 33 -10.58 8.16 16.53
C VAL A 33 -11.71 7.92 17.53
N SER A 34 -11.42 7.91 18.82
CA SER A 34 -12.41 7.74 19.88
C SER A 34 -12.99 9.07 20.35
N ALA A 35 -12.26 10.16 20.16
CA ALA A 35 -12.70 11.51 20.54
C ALA A 35 -13.84 12.03 19.62
N PRO A 36 -14.69 12.94 20.08
CA PRO A 36 -14.79 13.45 21.46
C PRO A 36 -15.59 12.55 22.40
N PHE A 37 -16.14 11.43 21.94
CA PHE A 37 -17.10 10.61 22.69
C PHE A 37 -16.46 9.84 23.84
N LEU A 38 -15.26 9.30 23.60
CA LEU A 38 -14.48 8.63 24.63
C LEU A 38 -13.05 9.18 24.64
N ARG A 39 -12.54 9.35 25.86
CA ARG A 39 -11.11 9.54 26.14
C ARG A 39 -10.64 8.45 27.08
N PHE A 40 -9.39 8.06 26.93
CA PHE A 40 -8.79 7.02 27.75
C PHE A 40 -7.60 7.59 28.52
N ARG A 41 -7.49 7.21 29.79
CA ARG A 41 -6.33 7.53 30.63
C ARG A 41 -5.65 6.24 31.01
N PRO A 42 -4.34 6.10 30.79
CA PRO A 42 -3.60 4.91 31.18
C PRO A 42 -3.61 4.76 32.71
N GLN A 43 -3.68 3.52 33.17
CA GLN A 43 -3.70 3.17 34.60
C GLN A 43 -2.57 2.17 34.91
N ALA A 44 -2.35 1.21 34.02
CA ALA A 44 -1.26 0.25 34.12
C ALA A 44 -0.85 -0.15 32.68
N PRO A 45 0.35 0.22 32.22
CA PRO A 45 1.29 1.18 32.86
C PRO A 45 0.69 2.59 33.01
N GLU A 46 1.32 3.46 33.79
CA GLU A 46 0.84 4.84 34.07
C GLU A 46 0.89 5.77 32.83
N ALA A 47 1.59 5.36 31.78
CA ALA A 47 1.65 6.06 30.50
C ALA A 47 1.29 5.11 29.35
N PHE A 48 0.75 5.66 28.24
CA PHE A 48 0.61 4.88 27.02
C PHE A 48 1.99 4.48 26.48
N PRO A 49 2.11 3.26 25.93
CA PRO A 49 3.33 2.88 25.21
C PRO A 49 3.47 3.73 23.94
N ALA A 50 4.67 3.80 23.38
CA ALA A 50 4.86 4.39 22.05
C ALA A 50 4.12 3.60 20.96
N ARG A 51 3.91 2.30 21.20
CA ARG A 51 3.21 1.38 20.29
C ARG A 51 2.55 0.26 21.10
N TRP A 52 1.33 -0.14 20.74
CA TRP A 52 0.72 -1.34 21.30
C TRP A 52 1.53 -2.59 20.95
N GLU A 53 1.92 -3.36 21.95
CA GLU A 53 2.70 -4.59 21.80
C GLU A 53 1.81 -5.81 21.91
N SER A 54 1.96 -6.74 20.98
CA SER A 54 1.20 -8.00 20.98
C SER A 54 1.50 -8.85 22.19
N GLY A 55 0.44 -9.32 22.86
CA GLY A 55 0.56 -10.14 24.08
C GLY A 55 0.75 -9.37 25.37
N HIS A 56 0.83 -8.03 25.34
CA HIS A 56 0.85 -7.19 26.54
C HIS A 56 -0.57 -6.78 26.95
N THR A 57 -0.77 -6.60 28.24
CA THR A 57 -2.05 -6.14 28.79
C THR A 57 -1.91 -4.72 29.30
N TYR A 58 -2.80 -3.85 28.86
CA TYR A 58 -2.87 -2.45 29.27
C TYR A 58 -4.20 -2.20 29.98
N VAL A 59 -4.18 -1.47 31.09
CA VAL A 59 -5.39 -1.05 31.79
C VAL A 59 -5.60 0.43 31.57
N VAL A 60 -6.79 0.80 31.08
CA VAL A 60 -7.16 2.18 30.82
C VAL A 60 -8.47 2.54 31.49
N GLN A 61 -8.60 3.78 31.96
CA GLN A 61 -9.85 4.36 32.39
C GLN A 61 -10.54 5.03 31.20
N ALA A 62 -11.77 4.64 30.92
CA ALA A 62 -12.58 5.30 29.91
C ALA A 62 -13.41 6.44 30.53
N LEU A 63 -13.45 7.57 29.83
CA LEU A 63 -14.16 8.78 30.18
C LEU A 63 -15.10 9.18 29.04
N ALA A 64 -16.41 9.10 29.25
CA ALA A 64 -17.37 9.61 28.27
C ALA A 64 -17.27 11.14 28.21
N LEU A 65 -17.24 11.66 26.97
CA LEU A 65 -17.01 13.07 26.64
C LEU A 65 -15.75 13.67 27.31
N GLY A 66 -14.80 12.81 27.68
CA GLY A 66 -13.58 13.19 28.37
C GLY A 66 -13.72 13.54 29.87
N LEU A 67 -14.92 13.45 30.43
CA LEU A 67 -15.26 13.94 31.78
C LEU A 67 -15.92 12.87 32.64
N ILE A 68 -16.86 12.08 32.15
CA ILE A 68 -17.70 11.16 32.91
C ILE A 68 -17.02 9.79 33.00
N PRO A 69 -16.61 9.34 34.20
CA PRO A 69 -15.97 8.03 34.36
C PRO A 69 -16.92 6.88 33.98
N MET A 70 -16.50 6.06 33.01
CA MET A 70 -17.22 4.86 32.59
C MET A 70 -16.66 3.59 33.24
N GLY A 71 -15.55 3.70 33.96
CA GLY A 71 -14.83 2.59 34.57
C GLY A 71 -13.50 2.33 33.86
N THR A 72 -12.88 1.20 34.23
CA THR A 72 -11.63 0.74 33.67
C THR A 72 -11.84 -0.49 32.77
N GLN A 73 -11.01 -0.65 31.78
CA GLN A 73 -10.98 -1.82 30.91
C GLN A 73 -9.56 -2.27 30.60
N GLU A 74 -9.43 -3.52 30.30
CA GLU A 74 -8.20 -4.09 29.71
C GLU A 74 -8.22 -3.88 28.20
N ILE A 75 -7.06 -3.58 27.64
CA ILE A 75 -6.72 -3.68 26.22
C ILE A 75 -5.65 -4.75 26.13
N ASN A 76 -5.90 -5.79 25.33
CA ASN A 76 -4.98 -6.93 25.16
C ASN A 76 -4.78 -7.21 23.68
N PRO A 77 -3.82 -6.51 23.04
CA PRO A 77 -3.54 -6.62 21.63
C PRO A 77 -2.94 -7.99 21.28
N ILE A 78 -3.47 -8.62 20.25
CA ILE A 78 -2.88 -9.81 19.60
C ILE A 78 -2.83 -9.52 18.12
N THR A 79 -1.65 -9.65 17.51
CA THR A 79 -1.45 -9.35 16.10
C THR A 79 -1.00 -10.56 15.33
N THR A 80 -1.51 -10.71 14.11
CA THR A 80 -1.10 -11.73 13.15
C THR A 80 -0.94 -11.12 11.77
N SER A 81 -0.05 -11.69 10.97
CA SER A 81 0.19 -11.27 9.59
C SER A 81 0.34 -12.49 8.70
N GLU A 82 -0.47 -12.57 7.66
CA GLU A 82 -0.46 -13.62 6.64
C GLU A 82 -0.37 -12.95 5.26
N GLY A 83 0.83 -12.81 4.75
CA GLY A 83 1.10 -12.06 3.53
C GLY A 83 0.66 -10.60 3.66
N MET A 84 -0.28 -10.18 2.81
CA MET A 84 -0.82 -8.81 2.83
C MET A 84 -2.09 -8.65 3.67
N ARG A 85 -2.53 -9.70 4.33
CA ARG A 85 -3.63 -9.64 5.28
C ARG A 85 -3.06 -9.56 6.68
N ARG A 86 -3.38 -8.48 7.41
CA ARG A 86 -2.92 -8.28 8.78
C ARG A 86 -4.10 -8.10 9.71
N GLN A 87 -3.99 -8.62 10.91
CA GLN A 87 -5.06 -8.58 11.88
C GLN A 87 -4.54 -8.08 13.23
N PHE A 88 -5.22 -7.08 13.75
CA PHE A 88 -5.08 -6.59 15.11
C PHE A 88 -6.34 -6.96 15.88
N ARG A 89 -6.20 -7.73 16.96
CA ARG A 89 -7.31 -8.15 17.82
C ARG A 89 -7.09 -7.64 19.23
N ASP A 90 -8.11 -7.04 19.81
CA ASP A 90 -8.17 -6.72 21.24
C ASP A 90 -9.15 -7.68 21.93
N ASN A 91 -8.64 -8.49 22.83
CA ASN A 91 -9.39 -9.44 23.67
C ASN A 91 -9.55 -8.91 25.10
N GLY A 92 -9.69 -7.62 25.26
CA GLY A 92 -9.88 -6.98 26.55
C GLY A 92 -11.23 -7.27 27.20
N ARG A 93 -11.47 -6.66 28.35
CA ARG A 93 -12.74 -6.71 29.08
C ARG A 93 -12.92 -5.48 29.95
N GLY A 94 -14.15 -5.19 30.31
CA GLY A 94 -14.43 -4.21 31.35
C GLY A 94 -14.05 -4.73 32.73
N LEU A 95 -13.41 -3.89 33.56
CA LEU A 95 -12.97 -4.25 34.90
C LEU A 95 -13.85 -3.60 35.98
N THR A 96 -14.14 -2.31 35.87
CA THR A 96 -14.88 -1.54 36.88
C THR A 96 -15.95 -0.65 36.26
N GLY A 97 -16.84 -0.13 37.07
CA GLY A 97 -17.90 0.81 36.67
C GLY A 97 -18.88 0.23 35.64
N PRO A 98 -19.54 1.07 34.85
CA PRO A 98 -20.46 0.63 33.80
C PRO A 98 -19.85 -0.34 32.78
N LEU A 99 -18.54 -0.23 32.51
CA LEU A 99 -17.85 -1.13 31.60
C LEU A 99 -17.76 -2.57 32.12
N ALA A 100 -17.78 -2.79 33.42
CA ALA A 100 -17.80 -4.14 34.02
C ALA A 100 -19.04 -4.97 33.60
N ALA A 101 -20.11 -4.33 33.13
CA ALA A 101 -21.25 -5.02 32.57
C ALA A 101 -20.89 -5.78 31.25
N VAL A 102 -19.84 -5.38 30.58
CA VAL A 102 -19.33 -6.06 29.36
C VAL A 102 -18.47 -7.24 29.76
N THR A 103 -19.09 -8.40 29.85
CA THR A 103 -18.46 -9.64 30.33
C THR A 103 -17.62 -10.36 29.29
N SER A 104 -17.79 -10.02 28.01
CA SER A 104 -17.01 -10.50 26.87
C SER A 104 -16.89 -9.38 25.87
N PHE A 105 -15.68 -9.14 25.39
CA PHE A 105 -15.37 -8.12 24.40
C PHE A 105 -14.25 -8.64 23.50
N GLN A 106 -14.54 -8.77 22.24
CA GLN A 106 -13.57 -9.16 21.24
C GLN A 106 -13.67 -8.19 20.05
N HIS A 107 -12.66 -7.38 19.89
CA HIS A 107 -12.57 -6.41 18.82
C HIS A 107 -11.49 -6.85 17.82
N THR A 108 -11.86 -7.11 16.61
CA THR A 108 -10.97 -7.60 15.55
C THR A 108 -10.96 -6.62 14.39
N MET A 109 -9.81 -6.08 14.09
CA MET A 109 -9.54 -5.20 12.96
C MET A 109 -8.65 -5.96 11.97
N THR A 110 -9.17 -6.25 10.79
CA THR A 110 -8.42 -6.89 9.71
C THR A 110 -8.21 -5.88 8.61
N ILE A 111 -6.97 -5.74 8.14
CA ILE A 111 -6.63 -4.88 7.02
C ILE A 111 -6.08 -5.71 5.87
N GLU A 112 -6.48 -5.33 4.67
CA GLU A 112 -6.00 -5.92 3.43
C GLU A 112 -6.09 -4.90 2.31
N PRO A 113 -5.28 -5.01 1.24
CA PRO A 113 -5.40 -4.14 0.08
C PRO A 113 -6.76 -4.33 -0.57
N SER A 114 -7.44 -3.23 -0.85
CA SER A 114 -8.67 -3.24 -1.65
C SER A 114 -8.28 -3.16 -3.12
N GLY A 115 -8.76 -4.04 -3.95
CA GLY A 115 -8.41 -4.20 -5.38
C GLY A 115 -7.80 -2.97 -6.08
N VAL A 116 -8.46 -1.81 -6.06
CA VAL A 116 -7.86 -0.54 -6.49
C VAL A 116 -7.61 0.32 -5.26
N GLY A 117 -6.33 0.52 -4.95
CA GLY A 117 -5.87 1.64 -4.12
C GLY A 117 -5.95 1.46 -2.61
N PRO A 118 -6.94 2.00 -1.92
CA PRO A 118 -6.82 2.16 -0.48
C PRO A 118 -6.88 0.82 0.27
N THR A 119 -6.35 0.86 1.49
CA THR A 119 -6.45 -0.27 2.41
C THR A 119 -7.89 -0.44 2.87
N THR A 120 -8.42 -1.66 2.78
CA THR A 120 -9.71 -2.00 3.36
C THR A 120 -9.52 -2.40 4.82
N LEU A 121 -10.24 -1.73 5.71
CA LEU A 121 -10.37 -2.07 7.12
C LEU A 121 -11.69 -2.80 7.34
N HIS A 122 -11.63 -4.08 7.69
CA HIS A 122 -12.75 -4.85 8.21
C HIS A 122 -12.68 -4.85 9.74
N ASP A 123 -13.67 -4.25 10.37
CA ASP A 123 -13.74 -4.07 11.81
C ASP A 123 -14.94 -4.85 12.36
N THR A 124 -14.68 -5.73 13.31
CA THR A 124 -15.69 -6.58 13.93
C THR A 124 -15.59 -6.48 15.46
N LEU A 125 -16.67 -6.11 16.08
CA LEU A 125 -16.85 -6.16 17.54
C LEU A 125 -17.86 -7.24 17.92
N GLU A 126 -17.45 -8.18 18.74
CA GLU A 126 -18.33 -9.18 19.38
C GLU A 126 -18.29 -8.94 20.90
N PHE A 127 -19.48 -8.78 21.51
CA PHE A 127 -19.56 -8.50 22.93
C PHE A 127 -20.80 -9.09 23.59
N LYS A 128 -20.76 -9.19 24.92
CA LYS A 128 -21.85 -9.64 25.76
C LYS A 128 -21.91 -8.78 27.03
N ALA A 129 -23.12 -8.30 27.36
CA ALA A 129 -23.37 -7.48 28.54
C ALA A 129 -24.70 -7.87 29.27
N GLY A 130 -24.98 -9.18 29.30
CA GLY A 130 -26.20 -9.69 29.93
C GLY A 130 -27.47 -9.07 29.30
N ILE A 131 -28.37 -8.63 30.13
CA ILE A 131 -29.64 -8.01 29.73
C ILE A 131 -29.45 -6.65 29.03
N LEU A 132 -28.30 -6.00 29.23
CA LEU A 132 -27.99 -4.71 28.62
C LEU A 132 -27.44 -4.86 27.16
N THR A 133 -27.16 -6.07 26.71
CA THR A 133 -26.54 -6.31 25.39
C THR A 133 -27.25 -5.59 24.25
N PRO A 134 -28.61 -5.63 24.09
CA PRO A 134 -29.28 -4.93 22.98
C PRO A 134 -29.15 -3.40 23.05
N LEU A 135 -29.25 -2.82 24.24
CA LEU A 135 -29.10 -1.38 24.43
C LEU A 135 -27.67 -0.92 24.10
N MET A 136 -26.67 -1.66 24.61
CA MET A 136 -25.26 -1.37 24.34
C MET A 136 -24.90 -1.58 22.88
N TRP A 137 -25.57 -2.51 22.19
CA TRP A 137 -25.36 -2.73 20.75
C TRP A 137 -25.69 -1.46 19.94
N VAL A 138 -26.79 -0.78 20.25
CA VAL A 138 -27.15 0.49 19.58
C VAL A 138 -26.05 1.53 19.82
N GLY A 139 -25.63 1.72 21.07
CA GLY A 139 -24.57 2.66 21.43
C GLY A 139 -23.25 2.35 20.74
N PHE A 140 -22.80 1.11 20.77
CA PHE A 140 -21.58 0.67 20.09
C PHE A 140 -21.69 0.79 18.56
N ARG A 141 -22.84 0.48 17.98
CA ARG A 141 -23.05 0.64 16.51
C ARG A 141 -22.87 2.09 16.07
N VAL A 142 -23.41 3.05 16.83
CA VAL A 142 -23.22 4.48 16.57
C VAL A 142 -21.76 4.87 16.78
N PHE A 143 -21.17 4.52 17.92
CA PHE A 143 -19.78 4.86 18.24
C PHE A 143 -18.79 4.31 17.22
N TRP A 144 -18.91 3.04 16.81
CA TRP A 144 -18.08 2.44 15.80
C TRP A 144 -18.22 3.12 14.42
N SER A 145 -19.45 3.52 14.06
CA SER A 145 -19.66 4.28 12.81
C SER A 145 -18.94 5.63 12.82
N LEU A 146 -18.91 6.31 13.97
CA LEU A 146 -18.21 7.58 14.13
C LEU A 146 -16.69 7.38 14.15
N ARG A 147 -16.20 6.34 14.81
CA ARG A 147 -14.77 5.95 14.74
C ARG A 147 -14.32 5.68 13.30
N HIS A 148 -15.09 4.96 12.52
CA HIS A 148 -14.78 4.70 11.11
C HIS A 148 -14.75 5.98 10.28
N ARG A 149 -15.65 6.95 10.57
CA ARG A 149 -15.60 8.26 9.91
C ARG A 149 -14.32 9.04 10.32
N ALA A 150 -13.99 9.06 11.61
CA ALA A 150 -12.77 9.70 12.11
C ALA A 150 -11.52 9.04 11.52
N MET A 151 -11.47 7.71 11.47
CA MET A 151 -10.36 6.96 10.89
C MET A 151 -10.15 7.29 9.41
N ARG A 152 -11.23 7.41 8.61
CA ARG A 152 -11.12 7.85 7.20
C ARG A 152 -10.56 9.25 7.06
N SER A 153 -11.02 10.18 7.88
CA SER A 153 -10.52 11.57 7.85
C SER A 153 -9.05 11.63 8.25
N LEU A 154 -8.66 10.87 9.26
CA LEU A 154 -7.28 10.83 9.75
C LEU A 154 -6.35 10.14 8.74
N ALA A 155 -6.77 9.01 8.15
CA ALA A 155 -6.00 8.28 7.15
C ALA A 155 -5.66 9.15 5.92
N ALA A 156 -6.56 10.05 5.54
CA ALA A 156 -6.28 10.98 4.44
C ALA A 156 -5.11 11.95 4.75
N THR A 157 -4.75 12.14 6.02
CA THR A 157 -3.63 13.02 6.42
C THR A 157 -2.28 12.29 6.51
N TRP A 158 -2.28 10.96 6.48
CA TRP A 158 -1.02 10.17 6.57
C TRP A 158 -0.26 10.11 5.26
N ARG A 159 -0.95 10.33 4.14
CA ARG A 159 -0.30 10.31 2.82
C ARG A 159 0.80 11.36 2.75
N SER A 160 1.98 10.92 2.33
CA SER A 160 3.15 11.79 2.16
C SER A 160 2.86 12.92 1.15
N GLU A 161 3.57 14.03 1.28
CA GLU A 161 3.52 15.12 0.28
C GLU A 161 3.86 14.64 -1.13
N THR A 162 4.76 13.66 -1.23
CA THR A 162 5.10 13.02 -2.51
C THR A 162 3.90 12.30 -3.11
N ALA A 163 3.17 11.51 -2.31
CA ALA A 163 1.96 10.83 -2.75
C ALA A 163 0.88 11.84 -3.21
N GLN A 164 0.67 12.90 -2.42
CA GLN A 164 -0.30 13.95 -2.77
C GLN A 164 0.08 14.68 -4.06
N ARG A 165 1.37 14.96 -4.29
CA ARG A 165 1.85 15.57 -5.53
C ARG A 165 1.60 14.68 -6.74
N TRP A 166 1.85 13.38 -6.64
CA TRP A 166 1.58 12.44 -7.71
C TRP A 166 0.08 12.27 -7.95
N ASP A 167 -0.75 12.18 -6.91
CA ASP A 167 -2.21 12.16 -7.05
C ASP A 167 -2.73 13.38 -7.81
N SER A 168 -2.21 14.56 -7.48
CA SER A 168 -2.59 15.81 -8.18
C SER A 168 -2.20 15.78 -9.66
N ARG A 169 -1.06 15.18 -10.01
CA ARG A 169 -0.63 15.06 -11.42
C ARG A 169 -1.52 14.11 -12.22
N TYR A 170 -1.99 13.03 -11.60
CA TYR A 170 -2.86 12.03 -12.23
C TYR A 170 -4.36 12.33 -12.09
N SER A 171 -4.74 13.46 -11.49
CA SER A 171 -6.16 13.83 -11.31
C SER A 171 -6.83 14.42 -12.57
N GLY A 172 -6.07 14.62 -13.65
CA GLY A 172 -6.51 15.24 -14.91
C GLY A 172 -6.75 14.24 -16.04
N ALA A 173 -6.50 14.68 -17.26
CA ALA A 173 -6.48 13.81 -18.44
C ALA A 173 -5.31 12.83 -18.35
N ALA A 174 -5.44 11.69 -19.05
CA ALA A 174 -4.38 10.67 -19.13
C ALA A 174 -3.02 11.30 -19.44
N MET A 175 -2.04 10.99 -18.61
CA MET A 175 -0.73 11.61 -18.66
C MET A 175 0.21 10.94 -19.67
N TRP A 176 -0.04 9.66 -19.94
CA TRP A 176 0.79 8.82 -20.80
C TRP A 176 0.03 8.31 -22.01
N SER A 177 0.76 7.71 -22.94
CA SER A 177 0.22 7.21 -24.22
C SER A 177 -0.77 6.04 -24.08
N GLY A 178 -0.80 5.37 -22.92
CA GLY A 178 -1.54 4.13 -22.70
C GLY A 178 -0.97 2.90 -23.44
N LYS A 179 0.21 3.06 -24.07
CA LYS A 179 0.96 1.96 -24.69
C LYS A 179 2.02 1.44 -23.73
N PRO A 180 2.36 0.13 -23.81
CA PRO A 180 3.44 -0.42 -22.99
C PRO A 180 4.78 0.21 -23.35
N ASN A 181 5.72 0.14 -22.42
CA ASN A 181 7.09 0.55 -22.68
C ASN A 181 7.73 -0.39 -23.72
N HIS A 182 8.39 0.20 -24.70
CA HIS A 182 9.02 -0.58 -25.77
C HIS A 182 10.03 -1.62 -25.24
N ALA A 183 10.76 -1.26 -24.17
CA ALA A 183 11.72 -2.16 -23.54
C ALA A 183 11.06 -3.37 -22.86
N LEU A 184 9.80 -3.26 -22.42
CA LEU A 184 9.10 -4.36 -21.77
C LEU A 184 8.89 -5.54 -22.70
N GLU A 185 8.45 -5.29 -23.94
CA GLU A 185 8.15 -6.34 -24.90
C GLU A 185 9.38 -7.21 -25.17
N GLN A 186 10.55 -6.59 -25.34
CA GLN A 186 11.82 -7.28 -25.54
C GLN A 186 12.34 -7.96 -24.27
N ALA A 187 12.19 -7.28 -23.13
CA ALA A 187 12.67 -7.79 -21.84
C ALA A 187 11.96 -9.06 -21.37
N VAL A 188 10.74 -9.33 -21.83
CA VAL A 188 9.97 -10.53 -21.46
C VAL A 188 10.03 -11.62 -22.54
N GLU A 189 10.70 -11.37 -23.66
CA GLU A 189 10.82 -12.36 -24.71
C GLU A 189 11.45 -13.66 -24.19
N GLY A 190 10.84 -14.79 -24.56
CA GLY A 190 11.24 -16.12 -24.11
C GLY A 190 10.84 -16.50 -22.68
N LEU A 191 10.21 -15.61 -21.91
CA LEU A 191 9.68 -15.95 -20.59
C LEU A 191 8.29 -16.58 -20.68
N THR A 192 8.02 -17.54 -19.81
CA THR A 192 6.68 -18.08 -19.61
C THR A 192 5.93 -17.18 -18.63
N PRO A 193 4.72 -16.68 -18.99
CA PRO A 193 3.95 -15.85 -18.06
C PRO A 193 3.65 -16.56 -16.74
N ALA A 194 3.91 -15.85 -15.63
CA ALA A 194 3.69 -16.30 -14.26
C ALA A 194 3.35 -15.08 -13.38
N ASN A 195 3.94 -14.90 -12.19
CA ASN A 195 3.72 -13.71 -11.35
C ASN A 195 4.63 -12.56 -11.77
N ALA A 196 4.07 -11.38 -11.97
CA ALA A 196 4.83 -10.16 -12.26
C ALA A 196 4.51 -9.05 -11.26
N LEU A 197 5.53 -8.27 -10.90
CA LEU A 197 5.40 -7.04 -10.12
C LEU A 197 5.84 -5.85 -10.98
N GLU A 198 4.96 -4.87 -11.10
CA GLU A 198 5.33 -3.56 -11.64
C GLU A 198 5.38 -2.54 -10.51
N VAL A 199 6.53 -1.85 -10.37
CA VAL A 199 6.78 -0.84 -9.35
C VAL A 199 6.79 0.54 -9.99
N GLY A 200 5.89 1.44 -9.54
CA GLY A 200 5.67 2.73 -10.18
C GLY A 200 4.83 2.61 -11.45
N ALA A 201 3.73 1.87 -11.39
CA ALA A 201 2.90 1.51 -12.54
C ALA A 201 2.18 2.69 -13.22
N GLY A 202 2.06 3.84 -12.53
CA GLY A 202 1.29 4.96 -13.04
C GLY A 202 -0.13 4.56 -13.41
N GLU A 203 -0.56 4.90 -14.64
CA GLU A 203 -1.88 4.54 -15.18
C GLU A 203 -1.94 3.08 -15.69
N GLY A 204 -0.89 2.27 -15.47
CA GLY A 204 -0.88 0.84 -15.65
C GLY A 204 -0.81 0.33 -17.08
N ALA A 205 -0.21 1.07 -18.01
CA ALA A 205 -0.10 0.64 -19.40
C ALA A 205 0.69 -0.68 -19.54
N ASP A 206 1.80 -0.80 -18.82
CA ASP A 206 2.66 -1.98 -18.80
C ASP A 206 1.99 -3.15 -18.08
N ALA A 207 1.36 -2.91 -16.92
CA ALA A 207 0.57 -3.91 -16.20
C ALA A 207 -0.57 -4.49 -17.06
N LEU A 208 -1.28 -3.64 -17.79
CA LEU A 208 -2.36 -4.05 -18.69
C LEU A 208 -1.83 -4.93 -19.81
N TRP A 209 -0.72 -4.54 -20.42
CA TRP A 209 -0.10 -5.32 -21.48
C TRP A 209 0.41 -6.68 -20.96
N LEU A 210 1.11 -6.71 -19.82
CA LEU A 210 1.55 -7.96 -19.18
C LEU A 210 0.37 -8.91 -18.91
N ALA A 211 -0.73 -8.38 -18.37
CA ALA A 211 -1.93 -9.18 -18.12
C ALA A 211 -2.58 -9.70 -19.41
N GLU A 212 -2.48 -8.96 -20.52
CA GLU A 212 -2.90 -9.40 -21.87
C GLU A 212 -2.02 -10.52 -22.42
N GLN A 213 -0.74 -10.57 -22.01
CA GLN A 213 0.17 -11.66 -22.32
C GLN A 213 0.01 -12.87 -21.38
N GLY A 214 -0.89 -12.82 -20.40
CA GLY A 214 -1.19 -13.93 -19.50
C GLY A 214 -0.48 -13.90 -18.15
N TRP A 215 0.24 -12.81 -17.82
CA TRP A 215 0.87 -12.63 -16.50
C TRP A 215 -0.17 -12.35 -15.42
N GLN A 216 0.07 -12.86 -14.21
CA GLN A 216 -0.64 -12.44 -13.00
C GLN A 216 0.09 -11.23 -12.40
N VAL A 217 -0.45 -10.05 -12.63
CA VAL A 217 0.27 -8.80 -12.35
C VAL A 217 -0.13 -8.23 -11.00
N THR A 218 0.87 -7.86 -10.19
CA THR A 218 0.71 -6.91 -9.10
C THR A 218 1.29 -5.58 -9.56
N ALA A 219 0.48 -4.54 -9.62
CA ALA A 219 0.88 -3.20 -10.04
C ALA A 219 0.86 -2.27 -8.83
N THR A 220 2.01 -1.65 -8.52
CA THR A 220 2.14 -0.74 -7.38
C THR A 220 2.46 0.67 -7.84
N ASP A 221 1.86 1.65 -7.18
CA ASP A 221 2.21 3.06 -7.34
C ASP A 221 1.93 3.82 -6.04
N ILE A 222 2.66 4.90 -5.82
CA ILE A 222 2.40 5.81 -4.70
C ILE A 222 1.12 6.60 -4.91
N SER A 223 0.69 6.80 -6.17
CA SER A 223 -0.51 7.53 -6.54
C SER A 223 -1.73 6.63 -6.62
N LEU A 224 -2.69 6.87 -5.74
CA LEU A 224 -4.01 6.25 -5.81
C LEU A 224 -4.78 6.69 -7.06
N SER A 225 -4.64 7.95 -7.46
CA SER A 225 -5.31 8.49 -8.67
C SER A 225 -4.85 7.75 -9.92
N ALA A 226 -3.55 7.49 -10.04
CA ALA A 226 -2.97 6.73 -11.15
C ALA A 226 -3.55 5.31 -11.22
N LEU A 227 -3.49 4.57 -10.12
CA LEU A 227 -4.01 3.20 -10.05
C LEU A 227 -5.52 3.13 -10.31
N THR A 228 -6.28 4.13 -9.87
CA THR A 228 -7.72 4.23 -10.15
C THR A 228 -7.99 4.38 -11.65
N SER A 229 -7.20 5.20 -12.34
CA SER A 229 -7.26 5.35 -13.79
C SER A 229 -6.90 4.03 -14.50
N GLY A 230 -5.87 3.33 -14.04
CA GLY A 230 -5.46 2.02 -14.56
C GLY A 230 -6.56 0.96 -14.44
N GLU A 231 -7.23 0.90 -13.29
CA GLU A 231 -8.35 -0.03 -13.10
C GLU A 231 -9.55 0.33 -13.98
N ALA A 232 -9.86 1.61 -14.13
CA ALA A 232 -10.94 2.03 -15.02
C ALA A 232 -10.65 1.62 -16.48
N GLU A 233 -9.41 1.76 -16.93
CA GLU A 233 -8.97 1.31 -18.25
C GLU A 233 -9.01 -0.23 -18.37
N ARG A 234 -8.59 -0.96 -17.33
CA ARG A 234 -8.71 -2.43 -17.29
C ARG A 234 -10.16 -2.88 -17.46
N GLN A 235 -11.09 -2.27 -16.73
CA GLN A 235 -12.51 -2.58 -16.82
C GLN A 235 -13.07 -2.27 -18.21
N ARG A 236 -12.66 -1.14 -18.80
CA ARG A 236 -13.05 -0.77 -20.15
C ARG A 236 -12.59 -1.81 -21.19
N ARG A 237 -11.34 -2.30 -21.10
CA ARG A 237 -10.80 -3.33 -22.00
C ARG A 237 -11.52 -4.67 -21.80
N VAL A 238 -11.73 -5.11 -20.55
CA VAL A 238 -12.47 -6.34 -20.24
C VAL A 238 -13.90 -6.28 -20.78
N THR A 239 -14.59 -5.15 -20.65
CA THR A 239 -15.95 -4.97 -21.17
C THR A 239 -15.97 -5.04 -22.70
N LYS A 240 -14.93 -4.57 -23.37
CA LYS A 240 -14.84 -4.53 -24.83
C LYS A 240 -14.59 -5.91 -25.45
N ASP A 241 -13.68 -6.70 -24.88
CA ASP A 241 -13.20 -7.95 -25.50
C ASP A 241 -13.51 -9.21 -24.67
N HIS A 242 -14.09 -9.04 -23.48
CA HIS A 242 -14.46 -10.11 -22.53
C HIS A 242 -13.28 -11.00 -22.08
N ARG A 243 -12.04 -10.52 -22.20
CA ARG A 243 -10.85 -11.25 -21.75
C ARG A 243 -10.50 -10.87 -20.32
N PRO A 244 -10.34 -11.82 -19.39
CA PRO A 244 -9.90 -11.52 -18.05
C PRO A 244 -8.46 -10.98 -18.09
N ARG A 245 -8.20 -9.95 -17.25
CA ARG A 245 -6.88 -9.40 -16.99
C ARG A 245 -6.65 -9.43 -15.49
N MET A 246 -5.76 -10.31 -15.05
CA MET A 246 -5.48 -10.52 -13.65
C MET A 246 -4.47 -9.47 -13.16
N ILE A 247 -5.00 -8.33 -12.70
CA ILE A 247 -4.18 -7.25 -12.15
C ILE A 247 -4.66 -6.96 -10.72
N ARG A 248 -3.70 -6.96 -9.80
CA ARG A 248 -3.87 -6.51 -8.43
C ARG A 248 -3.20 -5.15 -8.28
N TRP A 249 -3.99 -4.12 -8.05
CA TRP A 249 -3.50 -2.77 -7.82
C TRP A 249 -3.23 -2.54 -6.33
N VAL A 250 -2.06 -1.99 -5.98
CA VAL A 250 -1.66 -1.77 -4.59
C VAL A 250 -1.04 -0.39 -4.46
N THR A 251 -1.66 0.49 -3.66
CA THR A 251 -1.03 1.77 -3.30
C THR A 251 0.13 1.50 -2.36
N CYS A 252 1.34 1.89 -2.76
CA CYS A 252 2.57 1.58 -2.03
C CYS A 252 3.62 2.67 -2.29
N ASP A 253 4.20 3.22 -1.24
CA ASP A 253 5.45 3.99 -1.33
C ASP A 253 6.61 2.99 -1.32
N ALA A 254 7.04 2.56 -2.50
CA ALA A 254 8.04 1.50 -2.65
C ALA A 254 9.42 1.81 -2.04
N VAL A 255 9.63 3.04 -1.57
CA VAL A 255 10.84 3.46 -0.84
C VAL A 255 10.69 3.25 0.66
N LYS A 256 9.47 3.37 1.19
CA LYS A 256 9.17 3.32 2.63
C LYS A 256 8.47 2.05 3.05
N ASP A 257 7.54 1.58 2.21
CA ASP A 257 6.69 0.43 2.50
C ASP A 257 7.35 -0.87 2.02
N ALA A 258 7.00 -1.99 2.63
CA ALA A 258 7.35 -3.29 2.10
C ALA A 258 6.62 -3.56 0.79
N LEU A 259 7.35 -3.97 -0.26
CA LEU A 259 6.73 -4.37 -1.51
C LEU A 259 5.81 -5.59 -1.32
N PRO A 260 4.63 -5.60 -1.96
CA PRO A 260 3.75 -6.76 -1.91
C PRO A 260 4.49 -8.01 -2.36
N THR A 261 4.51 -9.04 -1.53
CA THR A 261 5.23 -10.27 -1.85
C THR A 261 4.29 -11.47 -1.67
N PRO A 262 3.95 -12.19 -2.75
CA PRO A 262 3.26 -13.47 -2.65
C PRO A 262 4.21 -14.54 -2.09
N PRO A 263 3.70 -15.70 -1.62
CA PRO A 263 4.55 -16.76 -1.08
C PRO A 263 5.66 -17.24 -2.05
N GLU A 264 5.37 -17.22 -3.35
CA GLU A 264 6.25 -17.73 -4.41
C GLU A 264 7.11 -16.64 -5.06
N LYS A 265 7.11 -15.41 -4.50
CA LYS A 265 7.79 -14.25 -5.09
C LYS A 265 7.40 -14.00 -6.57
N TYR A 266 8.17 -13.20 -7.29
CA TYR A 266 7.85 -12.81 -8.67
C TYR A 266 8.92 -13.30 -9.64
N GLU A 267 8.49 -13.93 -10.72
CA GLU A 267 9.36 -14.33 -11.84
C GLU A 267 9.78 -13.11 -12.67
N LEU A 268 8.99 -12.04 -12.63
CA LEU A 268 9.30 -10.79 -13.29
C LEU A 268 9.03 -9.61 -12.35
N VAL A 269 10.03 -8.75 -12.16
CA VAL A 269 9.87 -7.45 -11.48
C VAL A 269 10.31 -6.35 -12.45
N VAL A 270 9.49 -5.32 -12.62
CA VAL A 270 9.81 -4.22 -13.53
C VAL A 270 9.66 -2.85 -12.85
N ASN A 271 10.53 -1.92 -13.22
CA ASN A 271 10.44 -0.51 -12.83
C ASN A 271 10.88 0.37 -14.00
N PHE A 272 9.94 1.13 -14.54
CA PHE A 272 10.20 1.99 -15.68
C PHE A 272 10.15 3.45 -15.28
N PHE A 273 11.24 4.17 -15.59
CA PHE A 273 11.40 5.61 -15.35
C PHE A 273 11.24 6.02 -13.87
N GLY A 274 11.58 5.12 -12.96
CA GLY A 274 11.62 5.36 -11.52
C GLY A 274 12.81 6.24 -11.11
N HIS A 275 12.85 7.48 -11.62
CA HIS A 275 13.92 8.43 -11.35
C HIS A 275 13.85 9.00 -9.94
N GLY A 276 15.03 9.21 -9.33
CA GLY A 276 15.12 9.78 -7.99
C GLY A 276 16.56 9.94 -7.53
N PRO A 277 16.80 10.64 -6.39
CA PRO A 277 18.11 10.72 -5.80
C PRO A 277 18.76 9.35 -5.62
N ARG A 278 20.10 9.28 -5.67
CA ARG A 278 20.85 8.02 -5.64
C ARG A 278 20.45 7.08 -4.50
N GLU A 279 20.36 7.59 -3.28
CA GLU A 279 19.99 6.79 -2.11
C GLU A 279 18.57 6.20 -2.24
N MET A 280 17.63 6.98 -2.76
CA MET A 280 16.25 6.56 -2.97
C MET A 280 16.16 5.42 -4.00
N ARG A 281 16.79 5.59 -5.19
CA ARG A 281 16.73 4.57 -6.23
C ARG A 281 17.47 3.28 -5.86
N GLN A 282 18.61 3.37 -5.14
CA GLN A 282 19.33 2.19 -4.64
C GLN A 282 18.54 1.46 -3.54
N GLY A 283 17.84 2.19 -2.68
CA GLY A 283 16.90 1.62 -1.72
C GLY A 283 15.76 0.87 -2.42
N LEU A 284 15.20 1.47 -3.47
CA LEU A 284 14.16 0.85 -4.32
C LEU A 284 14.69 -0.42 -5.01
N TRP A 285 15.88 -0.38 -5.63
CA TRP A 285 16.51 -1.54 -6.26
C TRP A 285 16.75 -2.68 -5.27
N THR A 286 17.19 -2.34 -4.05
CA THR A 286 17.32 -3.32 -2.95
C THR A 286 15.98 -3.95 -2.57
N ALA A 287 14.92 -3.16 -2.48
CA ALA A 287 13.59 -3.67 -2.17
C ALA A 287 13.06 -4.60 -3.27
N MET A 288 13.24 -4.22 -4.55
CA MET A 288 12.84 -5.02 -5.70
C MET A 288 13.59 -6.35 -5.77
N SER A 289 14.92 -6.34 -5.57
CA SER A 289 15.74 -7.57 -5.59
C SER A 289 15.27 -8.63 -4.60
N LYS A 290 14.79 -8.21 -3.42
CA LYS A 290 14.31 -9.13 -2.37
C LYS A 290 13.06 -9.90 -2.74
N VAL A 291 12.27 -9.40 -3.68
CA VAL A 291 10.98 -9.98 -4.07
C VAL A 291 11.04 -10.75 -5.38
N VAL A 292 12.18 -10.72 -6.09
CA VAL A 292 12.43 -11.57 -7.26
C VAL A 292 12.58 -13.02 -6.83
N ALA A 293 11.95 -13.94 -7.55
CA ALA A 293 12.10 -15.37 -7.33
C ALA A 293 13.50 -15.86 -7.79
N PRO A 294 14.03 -16.95 -7.24
CA PRO A 294 15.22 -17.60 -7.80
C PRO A 294 14.99 -17.96 -9.28
N GLY A 295 15.91 -17.57 -10.16
CA GLY A 295 15.76 -17.69 -11.61
C GLY A 295 14.86 -16.60 -12.22
N GLY A 296 14.35 -15.67 -11.43
CA GLY A 296 13.50 -14.57 -11.88
C GLY A 296 14.31 -13.41 -12.46
N ARG A 297 13.60 -12.48 -13.10
CA ARG A 297 14.18 -11.33 -13.79
C ARG A 297 13.70 -10.01 -13.20
N LEU A 298 14.65 -9.09 -12.99
CA LEU A 298 14.39 -7.69 -12.68
C LEU A 298 14.75 -6.83 -13.89
N VAL A 299 13.83 -5.97 -14.33
CA VAL A 299 14.04 -5.04 -15.44
C VAL A 299 13.92 -3.61 -14.94
N ILE A 300 14.95 -2.83 -15.19
CA ILE A 300 14.99 -1.41 -14.83
C ILE A 300 15.25 -0.59 -16.09
N VAL A 301 14.39 0.40 -16.32
CA VAL A 301 14.53 1.31 -17.47
C VAL A 301 14.55 2.75 -16.97
N GLY A 302 15.47 3.53 -17.49
CA GLY A 302 15.56 4.96 -17.20
C GLY A 302 16.02 5.76 -18.42
N HIS A 303 15.78 7.07 -18.37
CA HIS A 303 16.27 7.95 -19.42
C HIS A 303 17.79 8.07 -19.40
N SER A 304 18.41 8.10 -20.58
CA SER A 304 19.84 8.38 -20.69
C SER A 304 20.13 9.86 -20.45
N ALA A 305 21.20 10.12 -19.73
CA ALA A 305 21.71 11.50 -19.55
C ALA A 305 22.12 12.16 -20.87
N THR A 306 22.42 11.37 -21.91
CA THR A 306 22.78 11.89 -23.24
C THR A 306 21.63 12.61 -23.95
N ASP A 307 20.38 12.30 -23.59
CA ASP A 307 19.19 12.94 -24.16
C ASP A 307 19.06 14.43 -23.83
N VAL A 308 19.69 14.87 -22.75
CA VAL A 308 19.72 16.30 -22.38
C VAL A 308 20.40 17.14 -23.47
N ALA A 309 21.40 16.58 -24.14
CA ALA A 309 22.07 17.24 -25.27
C ALA A 309 21.14 17.40 -26.50
N ALA A 310 20.13 16.54 -26.64
CA ALA A 310 19.12 16.64 -27.71
C ALA A 310 17.99 17.63 -27.41
N GLY A 311 18.09 18.38 -26.28
CA GLY A 311 17.08 19.38 -25.88
C GLY A 311 15.77 18.78 -25.35
N VAL A 312 15.73 17.47 -25.16
CA VAL A 312 14.55 16.78 -24.62
C VAL A 312 14.44 16.99 -23.13
N ARG A 313 13.26 17.33 -22.66
CA ARG A 313 13.03 17.52 -21.22
C ARG A 313 13.20 16.20 -20.46
N ARG A 314 14.14 16.17 -19.55
CA ARG A 314 14.48 15.04 -18.67
C ARG A 314 14.47 15.48 -17.20
N PRO A 315 14.40 14.54 -16.26
CA PRO A 315 14.71 14.84 -14.86
C PRO A 315 16.11 15.46 -14.71
N PRO A 316 16.39 16.17 -13.61
CA PRO A 316 17.74 16.61 -13.29
C PRO A 316 18.75 15.46 -13.31
N ALA A 317 20.02 15.73 -13.67
CA ALA A 317 21.02 14.69 -13.86
C ALA A 317 21.28 13.82 -12.61
N ASP A 318 21.18 14.40 -11.42
CA ASP A 318 21.31 13.71 -10.14
C ASP A 318 20.15 12.74 -9.83
N MET A 319 19.06 12.89 -10.53
CA MET A 319 17.88 12.01 -10.45
C MET A 319 17.95 10.83 -11.43
N MET A 320 18.81 10.89 -12.43
CA MET A 320 19.02 9.85 -13.44
C MET A 320 20.15 8.90 -13.03
N PHE A 321 20.20 7.76 -13.65
CA PHE A 321 21.26 6.75 -13.47
C PHE A 321 21.82 6.34 -14.83
N ASP A 322 22.99 5.74 -14.81
CA ASP A 322 23.68 5.23 -15.99
C ASP A 322 23.98 3.72 -15.86
N ALA A 323 24.52 3.15 -16.93
CA ALA A 323 24.85 1.74 -16.99
C ALA A 323 25.89 1.33 -15.95
N SER A 324 26.84 2.22 -15.63
CA SER A 324 27.92 1.92 -14.68
C SER A 324 27.39 1.79 -13.27
N GLU A 325 26.46 2.67 -12.86
CA GLU A 325 25.84 2.61 -11.54
C GLU A 325 25.04 1.31 -11.35
N LEU A 326 24.25 0.91 -12.36
CA LEU A 326 23.50 -0.34 -12.29
C LEU A 326 24.39 -1.56 -12.20
N THR A 327 25.44 -1.61 -13.06
CA THR A 327 26.39 -2.71 -13.08
C THR A 327 27.13 -2.83 -11.74
N GLU A 328 27.59 -1.74 -11.18
CA GLU A 328 28.26 -1.70 -9.88
C GLU A 328 27.33 -2.17 -8.76
N PHE A 329 26.08 -1.67 -8.75
CA PHE A 329 25.12 -1.98 -7.70
C PHE A 329 24.76 -3.47 -7.65
N PHE A 330 24.54 -4.10 -8.81
CA PHE A 330 24.13 -5.50 -8.87
C PHE A 330 25.29 -6.51 -8.99
N ALA A 331 26.53 -6.05 -9.10
CA ALA A 331 27.71 -6.91 -9.32
C ALA A 331 27.87 -8.09 -8.36
N THR A 332 27.36 -7.98 -7.13
CA THR A 332 27.53 -9.00 -6.08
C THR A 332 26.24 -9.73 -5.72
N THR A 333 25.10 -9.32 -6.27
CA THR A 333 23.78 -9.84 -5.85
C THR A 333 23.02 -10.52 -6.98
N ALA A 334 23.39 -10.27 -8.22
CA ALA A 334 22.76 -10.88 -9.40
C ALA A 334 23.62 -12.02 -9.96
N ASP A 335 22.97 -13.03 -10.55
CA ASP A 335 23.64 -14.09 -11.29
C ASP A 335 24.22 -13.56 -12.60
N SER A 336 23.48 -12.67 -13.27
CA SER A 336 23.96 -11.93 -14.42
C SER A 336 23.25 -10.58 -14.55
N ILE A 337 23.93 -9.63 -15.20
CA ILE A 337 23.38 -8.32 -15.55
C ILE A 337 23.78 -7.95 -16.98
N THR A 338 22.79 -7.53 -17.76
CA THR A 338 22.99 -6.92 -19.07
C THR A 338 22.44 -5.49 -19.00
N VAL A 339 23.28 -4.52 -19.36
CA VAL A 339 22.84 -3.11 -19.42
C VAL A 339 23.16 -2.58 -20.81
N GLU A 340 22.11 -2.11 -21.48
CA GLU A 340 22.18 -1.63 -22.87
C GLU A 340 21.57 -0.23 -22.99
N SER A 341 21.88 0.46 -24.05
CA SER A 341 21.24 1.72 -24.44
C SER A 341 20.34 1.43 -25.63
N TRP A 342 19.03 1.61 -25.44
CA TRP A 342 18.04 1.36 -26.50
C TRP A 342 17.50 2.66 -27.05
N GLU A 343 17.66 2.87 -28.35
CA GLU A 343 17.20 4.06 -29.04
C GLU A 343 15.72 3.94 -29.43
N ARG A 344 15.02 5.07 -29.33
CA ARG A 344 13.64 5.21 -29.82
C ARG A 344 13.38 6.62 -30.32
N GLU A 345 12.39 6.78 -31.19
CA GLU A 345 11.93 8.07 -31.62
C GLU A 345 10.83 8.65 -30.69
N GLN A 346 10.91 9.92 -30.42
CA GLN A 346 9.84 10.68 -29.77
C GLN A 346 9.75 12.08 -30.36
N ASN A 347 8.65 12.82 -30.09
CA ASN A 347 8.55 14.21 -30.49
C ASN A 347 9.44 15.09 -29.61
N GLY A 348 10.29 15.87 -30.25
CA GLY A 348 11.08 16.91 -29.60
C GLY A 348 10.25 18.11 -29.17
N PRO A 349 10.88 19.14 -28.52
CA PRO A 349 10.21 20.33 -28.06
C PRO A 349 9.53 21.14 -29.17
N ASP A 350 10.04 21.04 -30.38
CA ASP A 350 9.52 21.69 -31.61
C ASP A 350 8.52 20.82 -32.37
N GLY A 351 8.17 19.65 -31.83
CA GLY A 351 7.27 18.68 -32.46
C GLY A 351 7.91 17.83 -33.55
N GLN A 352 9.21 18.00 -33.85
CA GLN A 352 9.92 17.16 -34.78
C GLN A 352 10.38 15.86 -34.12
N PRO A 353 10.49 14.74 -34.87
CA PRO A 353 11.04 13.50 -34.34
C PRO A 353 12.49 13.69 -33.89
N VAL A 354 12.80 13.22 -32.70
CA VAL A 354 14.16 13.15 -32.16
C VAL A 354 14.44 11.74 -31.66
N THR A 355 15.63 11.24 -31.92
CA THR A 355 16.10 9.99 -31.35
C THR A 355 16.55 10.22 -29.94
N VAL A 356 16.02 9.43 -29.02
CA VAL A 356 16.39 9.43 -27.59
C VAL A 356 16.81 8.03 -27.19
N ALA A 357 17.60 7.93 -26.12
CA ALA A 357 18.09 6.66 -25.62
C ALA A 357 17.57 6.41 -24.20
N ASP A 358 17.15 5.18 -23.96
CA ASP A 358 16.83 4.69 -22.61
C ASP A 358 17.92 3.70 -22.15
N VAL A 359 18.33 3.81 -20.89
CA VAL A 359 19.20 2.81 -20.26
C VAL A 359 18.32 1.66 -19.82
N VAL A 360 18.57 0.47 -20.32
CA VAL A 360 17.80 -0.75 -20.04
C VAL A 360 18.71 -1.76 -19.35
N ALA A 361 18.36 -2.13 -18.13
CA ALA A 361 19.04 -3.18 -17.37
C ALA A 361 18.15 -4.40 -17.23
N ILE A 362 18.68 -5.56 -17.59
CA ILE A 362 18.07 -6.88 -17.38
C ILE A 362 18.96 -7.64 -16.40
N ILE A 363 18.43 -7.92 -15.21
CA ILE A 363 19.13 -8.52 -14.09
C ILE A 363 18.49 -9.87 -13.77
N GLN A 364 19.29 -10.92 -13.70
CA GLN A 364 18.86 -12.29 -13.43
C GLN A 364 19.30 -12.69 -12.00
N PHE A 365 18.44 -13.39 -11.26
CA PHE A 365 18.69 -13.83 -9.87
C PHE A 365 18.57 -15.33 -9.74
#